data_4d1fd8eb9830eda4e1a664bd454c43f9
#
_entry.id   4d1fd8eb9830eda4e1a664bd454c43f9
#
_cell.length_a   1.000
_cell.length_b   1.000
_cell.length_c   1.000
_cell.angle_alpha   90.00
_cell.angle_beta   90.00
_cell.angle_gamma   90.00
#
_symmetry.space_group_name_H-M   'P 1'
#
loop_
_entity.id
_entity.type
_entity.pdbx_description
1 polymer ?
#
loop_
_entity_poly.entity_id
_entity_poly.type
_entity_poly.pdbx_seq_one_letter_code
_entity_poly.pdbx_strand_id
1 'polypeptide(L)'
;MMAPYYIKEYLTRPALLRRLGVSIVVLFFSSMLKAQSDTYFALPPLYEWQGGQHTIDLQFSASSSTSNVWIYNSDTSYSQNLVVTPGALVTTSLTNVIGGLSSTYGARELTWSNSKRYKDALFIEASQPVTVTERVKHQFNQDIITGKGTNGIGTDFYVASQTLILSTVTGSYTSYYGKHYVSIVALEDSTEVLIKARPGNVFDNGSDSVAFILDQGQSWVSTMADDDVLLGTRVTSSKPIAVTAGGNHLKNSSGNPGDGGIDQVTPVEHLGLKHVVLRGRSTYPQDYFMYIATEDNTNITVDGVSVLTNGSKGASGTYSLPGNANPGKPYVVESNEPIYVFQVTTGVANGSPEQGMAQLPHIDCTGSTF
;
A
#
# COMPACT_ATOMS: atom_id res chain seq x y z
N MET A 1 -26.67 -56.36 50.21
CA MET A 1 -25.63 -57.13 49.47
C MET A 1 -25.97 -57.03 47.99
N MET A 2 -25.16 -56.38 47.28
CA MET A 2 -24.65 -56.55 45.91
C MET A 2 -24.17 -55.20 45.37
N ALA A 3 -22.97 -55.25 44.92
CA ALA A 3 -22.08 -54.16 44.66
C ALA A 3 -22.38 -53.33 43.38
N PRO A 4 -21.80 -52.18 43.29
CA PRO A 4 -21.83 -51.36 42.07
C PRO A 4 -20.61 -51.70 41.21
N TYR A 5 -20.85 -52.23 40.04
CA TYR A 5 -19.86 -52.31 38.96
C TYR A 5 -20.49 -51.74 37.69
N TYR A 6 -19.68 -50.98 36.98
CA TYR A 6 -19.90 -50.34 35.67
C TYR A 6 -20.14 -48.81 35.67
N ILE A 7 -19.09 -48.03 35.98
CA ILE A 7 -18.78 -46.76 35.32
C ILE A 7 -17.24 -46.54 35.52
N LYS A 8 -16.44 -47.21 34.72
CA LYS A 8 -14.99 -46.91 34.70
C LYS A 8 -14.30 -47.29 33.39
N GLU A 9 -14.90 -47.07 32.23
CA GLU A 9 -14.24 -47.43 30.97
C GLU A 9 -14.47 -46.49 29.77
N TYR A 10 -14.84 -45.22 29.99
CA TYR A 10 -15.00 -44.31 28.86
C TYR A 10 -14.14 -43.03 28.89
N LEU A 11 -13.07 -43.00 29.68
CA LEU A 11 -12.16 -41.85 29.75
C LEU A 11 -10.69 -42.09 29.39
N THR A 12 -10.42 -43.10 28.55
CA THR A 12 -9.06 -43.28 28.02
C THR A 12 -9.06 -43.52 26.52
N ARG A 13 -9.35 -42.47 25.77
CA ARG A 13 -9.00 -42.41 24.32
C ARG A 13 -8.21 -41.12 24.03
N PRO A 14 -6.88 -41.08 24.28
CA PRO A 14 -6.04 -39.95 23.93
C PRO A 14 -5.96 -39.70 22.41
N ALA A 15 -6.37 -40.66 21.57
CA ALA A 15 -6.38 -40.51 20.12
C ALA A 15 -7.48 -39.62 19.57
N LEU A 16 -8.64 -39.48 20.24
CA LEU A 16 -9.73 -38.64 19.78
C LEU A 16 -9.47 -37.15 20.06
N LEU A 17 -8.88 -36.85 21.22
CA LEU A 17 -8.49 -35.49 21.59
C LEU A 17 -7.30 -34.98 20.73
N ARG A 18 -6.36 -35.85 20.34
CA ARG A 18 -5.30 -35.48 19.40
C ARG A 18 -5.83 -35.20 18.00
N ARG A 19 -6.82 -35.96 17.51
CA ARG A 19 -7.41 -35.71 16.18
C ARG A 19 -8.29 -34.46 16.18
N LEU A 20 -9.03 -34.17 17.24
CA LEU A 20 -9.77 -32.92 17.40
C LEU A 20 -8.83 -31.72 17.57
N GLY A 21 -7.78 -31.82 18.34
CA GLY A 21 -6.78 -30.77 18.53
C GLY A 21 -6.03 -30.42 17.25
N VAL A 22 -5.61 -31.45 16.47
CA VAL A 22 -4.95 -31.26 15.18
C VAL A 22 -5.93 -30.68 14.13
N SER A 23 -7.18 -31.11 14.12
CA SER A 23 -8.19 -30.56 13.20
C SER A 23 -8.56 -29.10 13.53
N ILE A 24 -8.62 -28.74 14.82
CA ILE A 24 -8.85 -27.35 15.23
C ILE A 24 -7.65 -26.47 14.91
N VAL A 25 -6.42 -26.95 15.14
CA VAL A 25 -5.19 -26.22 14.78
C VAL A 25 -5.08 -26.05 13.26
N VAL A 26 -5.38 -27.07 12.47
CA VAL A 26 -5.38 -26.97 10.99
C VAL A 26 -6.49 -26.03 10.49
N LEU A 27 -7.66 -26.01 11.11
CA LEU A 27 -8.73 -25.06 10.76
C LEU A 27 -8.39 -23.61 11.15
N PHE A 28 -7.65 -23.40 12.25
CA PHE A 28 -7.16 -22.05 12.61
C PHE A 28 -6.01 -21.59 11.73
N PHE A 29 -5.14 -22.47 11.26
CA PHE A 29 -4.06 -22.12 10.33
C PHE A 29 -4.57 -21.88 8.89
N SER A 30 -5.63 -22.52 8.46
CA SER A 30 -6.20 -22.31 7.12
C SER A 30 -6.92 -20.97 6.94
N SER A 31 -7.22 -20.26 8.03
CA SER A 31 -7.84 -18.92 7.96
C SER A 31 -6.83 -17.77 7.91
N MET A 32 -5.52 -18.02 8.04
CA MET A 32 -4.49 -16.99 8.05
C MET A 32 -3.73 -16.79 6.72
N LEU A 33 -4.00 -17.61 5.71
CA LEU A 33 -3.36 -17.49 4.39
C LEU A 33 -4.28 -16.73 3.43
N LYS A 34 -4.44 -15.42 3.64
CA LYS A 34 -5.07 -14.55 2.65
C LYS A 34 -3.98 -13.95 1.77
N ALA A 35 -3.86 -14.47 0.55
CA ALA A 35 -3.14 -13.82 -0.54
C ALA A 35 -3.77 -12.43 -0.83
N GLN A 36 -3.17 -11.66 -1.73
CA GLN A 36 -3.62 -10.32 -2.17
C GLN A 36 -5.06 -10.26 -2.74
N SER A 37 -5.88 -11.28 -2.51
CA SER A 37 -7.28 -11.34 -2.92
C SER A 37 -8.18 -11.24 -1.70
N ASP A 38 -9.20 -10.40 -1.78
CA ASP A 38 -10.14 -10.16 -0.70
C ASP A 38 -11.56 -9.90 -1.24
N THR A 39 -12.52 -9.78 -0.34
CA THR A 39 -13.91 -9.43 -0.65
C THR A 39 -14.25 -7.97 -0.34
N TYR A 40 -13.36 -7.25 0.30
CA TYR A 40 -13.55 -5.84 0.65
C TYR A 40 -12.27 -5.03 0.45
N PHE A 41 -12.41 -3.85 -0.19
CA PHE A 41 -11.31 -2.91 -0.38
C PHE A 41 -11.81 -1.49 -0.13
N ALA A 42 -10.96 -0.68 0.50
CA ALA A 42 -11.13 0.75 0.64
C ALA A 42 -9.91 1.44 -0.02
N LEU A 43 -10.17 2.24 -1.02
CA LEU A 43 -9.13 2.93 -1.80
C LEU A 43 -9.21 4.43 -1.52
N PRO A 44 -8.24 5.01 -0.80
CA PRO A 44 -8.14 6.46 -0.62
C PRO A 44 -8.00 7.19 -1.97
N PRO A 45 -8.39 8.47 -2.08
CA PRO A 45 -8.21 9.24 -3.31
C PRO A 45 -6.72 9.44 -3.63
N LEU A 46 -6.42 9.76 -4.88
CA LEU A 46 -5.08 10.08 -5.34
C LEU A 46 -4.89 11.60 -5.39
N TYR A 47 -3.67 12.09 -5.16
CA TYR A 47 -3.34 13.48 -5.40
C TYR A 47 -3.05 13.69 -6.89
N GLU A 48 -3.49 14.82 -7.42
CA GLU A 48 -3.42 15.14 -8.85
C GLU A 48 -2.04 14.90 -9.45
N TRP A 49 -2.05 14.26 -10.59
CA TRP A 49 -0.89 14.01 -11.43
C TRP A 49 -0.90 14.97 -12.62
N GLN A 50 -0.04 15.97 -12.64
CA GLN A 50 0.31 16.78 -13.82
C GLN A 50 -0.82 17.44 -14.62
N GLY A 51 -1.89 17.95 -14.09
CA GLY A 51 -2.83 18.83 -14.81
C GLY A 51 -3.17 18.41 -16.25
N GLY A 52 -3.20 17.14 -16.53
CA GLY A 52 -3.49 16.56 -17.84
C GLY A 52 -4.67 15.60 -17.78
N GLN A 53 -5.08 15.08 -18.92
CA GLN A 53 -6.08 14.02 -18.98
C GLN A 53 -5.47 12.71 -18.51
N HIS A 54 -5.91 12.21 -17.35
CA HIS A 54 -5.56 10.91 -16.85
C HIS A 54 -6.66 9.91 -17.11
N THR A 55 -6.27 8.66 -17.33
CA THR A 55 -7.16 7.52 -17.28
C THR A 55 -6.87 6.75 -16.01
N ILE A 56 -7.87 6.59 -15.17
CA ILE A 56 -7.80 5.72 -14.00
C ILE A 56 -8.69 4.51 -14.28
N ASP A 57 -8.08 3.34 -14.29
CA ASP A 57 -8.77 2.07 -14.50
C ASP A 57 -8.68 1.22 -13.23
N LEU A 58 -9.77 0.58 -12.84
CA LEU A 58 -9.74 -0.55 -11.92
C LEU A 58 -9.70 -1.85 -12.71
N GLN A 59 -8.81 -2.73 -12.32
CA GLN A 59 -8.65 -4.06 -12.90
C GLN A 59 -8.94 -5.12 -11.84
N PHE A 60 -9.74 -6.08 -12.19
CA PHE A 60 -10.18 -7.17 -11.32
C PHE A 60 -9.83 -8.53 -11.90
N SER A 61 -9.37 -9.45 -11.07
CA SER A 61 -9.27 -10.85 -11.42
C SER A 61 -9.76 -11.74 -10.27
N ALA A 62 -10.36 -12.87 -10.61
CA ALA A 62 -10.77 -13.91 -9.67
C ALA A 62 -9.95 -15.18 -9.92
N SER A 63 -9.52 -15.85 -8.85
CA SER A 63 -8.66 -17.05 -8.97
C SER A 63 -9.45 -18.34 -9.16
N SER A 64 -10.54 -18.53 -8.43
CA SER A 64 -11.20 -19.83 -8.34
C SER A 64 -12.73 -19.81 -8.56
N SER A 65 -13.39 -18.71 -8.29
CA SER A 65 -14.87 -18.62 -8.34
C SER A 65 -15.31 -17.32 -9.00
N THR A 66 -16.45 -17.36 -9.70
CA THR A 66 -17.06 -16.15 -10.22
C THR A 66 -17.51 -15.26 -9.07
N SER A 67 -17.18 -13.97 -9.14
CA SER A 67 -17.52 -12.97 -8.14
C SER A 67 -18.38 -11.87 -8.73
N ASN A 68 -19.44 -11.50 -8.01
CA ASN A 68 -20.15 -10.25 -8.24
C ASN A 68 -19.43 -9.16 -7.44
N VAL A 69 -19.03 -8.10 -8.10
CA VAL A 69 -18.27 -6.99 -7.51
C VAL A 69 -19.10 -5.73 -7.58
N TRP A 70 -19.27 -5.06 -6.45
CA TRP A 70 -19.89 -3.78 -6.34
C TRP A 70 -18.84 -2.71 -5.99
N ILE A 71 -18.77 -1.65 -6.79
CA ILE A 71 -17.87 -0.51 -6.63
C ILE A 71 -18.74 0.71 -6.32
N TYR A 72 -18.39 1.46 -5.29
CA TYR A 72 -19.15 2.66 -4.93
C TYR A 72 -18.28 3.67 -4.18
N ASN A 73 -18.72 4.93 -4.17
CA ASN A 73 -18.17 5.97 -3.30
C ASN A 73 -19.06 6.20 -2.07
N SER A 74 -18.59 6.93 -1.07
CA SER A 74 -19.26 7.05 0.23
C SER A 74 -20.67 7.69 0.17
N ASP A 75 -20.93 8.58 -0.78
CA ASP A 75 -22.25 9.23 -0.95
C ASP A 75 -23.13 8.53 -1.98
N THR A 76 -22.67 7.36 -2.50
CA THR A 76 -23.35 6.57 -3.53
C THR A 76 -23.69 7.33 -4.83
N SER A 77 -23.13 8.52 -5.06
CA SER A 77 -23.27 9.25 -6.31
C SER A 77 -22.62 8.51 -7.49
N TYR A 78 -21.72 7.59 -7.20
CA TYR A 78 -21.18 6.61 -8.12
C TYR A 78 -21.41 5.21 -7.57
N SER A 79 -21.90 4.31 -8.43
CA SER A 79 -22.07 2.89 -8.13
C SER A 79 -22.03 2.08 -9.42
N GLN A 80 -21.29 0.98 -9.42
CA GLN A 80 -21.18 0.07 -10.55
C GLN A 80 -21.12 -1.38 -10.07
N ASN A 81 -21.80 -2.27 -10.80
CA ASN A 81 -21.72 -3.71 -10.60
C ASN A 81 -20.99 -4.38 -11.75
N LEU A 82 -20.14 -5.34 -11.43
CA LEU A 82 -19.35 -6.13 -12.38
C LEU A 82 -19.46 -7.61 -12.03
N VAL A 83 -19.25 -8.46 -13.03
CA VAL A 83 -19.07 -9.92 -12.84
C VAL A 83 -17.66 -10.27 -13.27
N VAL A 84 -16.90 -10.88 -12.36
CA VAL A 84 -15.51 -11.29 -12.57
C VAL A 84 -15.44 -12.81 -12.56
N THR A 85 -15.11 -13.43 -13.68
CA THR A 85 -14.98 -14.88 -13.81
C THR A 85 -13.52 -15.30 -13.70
N PRO A 86 -13.23 -16.51 -13.16
CA PRO A 86 -11.85 -17.03 -13.12
C PRO A 86 -11.16 -17.00 -14.47
N GLY A 87 -9.89 -16.56 -14.47
CA GLY A 87 -9.08 -16.45 -15.67
C GLY A 87 -9.38 -15.24 -16.57
N ALA A 88 -10.38 -14.42 -16.25
CA ALA A 88 -10.66 -13.17 -16.93
C ALA A 88 -10.05 -11.98 -16.19
N LEU A 89 -9.53 -11.00 -16.94
CA LEU A 89 -9.22 -9.67 -16.46
C LEU A 89 -10.38 -8.74 -16.82
N VAL A 90 -11.10 -8.24 -15.82
CA VAL A 90 -12.18 -7.27 -16.02
C VAL A 90 -11.65 -5.89 -15.70
N THR A 91 -11.82 -4.94 -16.62
CA THR A 91 -11.37 -3.56 -16.46
C THR A 91 -12.56 -2.62 -16.50
N THR A 92 -12.63 -1.67 -15.58
CA THR A 92 -13.56 -0.54 -15.64
C THR A 92 -12.81 0.76 -15.52
N SER A 93 -13.18 1.76 -16.35
CA SER A 93 -12.58 3.08 -16.30
C SER A 93 -13.35 3.98 -15.35
N LEU A 94 -12.61 4.68 -14.50
CA LEU A 94 -13.13 5.68 -13.58
C LEU A 94 -12.99 7.11 -14.13
N THR A 95 -12.39 7.26 -15.29
CA THR A 95 -12.15 8.56 -15.93
C THR A 95 -13.48 9.29 -16.15
N ASN A 96 -13.59 10.50 -15.64
CA ASN A 96 -14.78 11.37 -15.71
C ASN A 96 -16.05 10.81 -15.04
N VAL A 97 -15.96 9.78 -14.22
CA VAL A 97 -17.13 9.10 -13.64
C VAL A 97 -17.45 9.59 -12.23
N ILE A 98 -16.45 9.94 -11.42
CA ILE A 98 -16.64 10.36 -10.03
C ILE A 98 -16.47 11.87 -9.91
N GLY A 99 -17.57 12.53 -9.63
CA GLY A 99 -17.68 13.86 -9.05
C GLY A 99 -17.19 15.05 -9.86
N GLY A 100 -18.02 15.93 -10.29
CA GLY A 100 -17.98 17.38 -10.50
C GLY A 100 -16.65 18.13 -10.75
N LEU A 101 -15.54 17.47 -10.84
CA LEU A 101 -14.27 18.04 -11.26
C LEU A 101 -14.25 18.13 -12.79
N SER A 102 -13.72 19.22 -13.33
CA SER A 102 -13.70 19.49 -14.75
C SER A 102 -13.14 18.30 -15.53
N SER A 103 -13.50 18.18 -16.79
CA SER A 103 -13.01 17.16 -17.75
C SER A 103 -11.47 17.08 -17.89
N THR A 104 -10.73 17.80 -17.09
CA THR A 104 -9.28 17.95 -17.13
C THR A 104 -8.57 17.05 -16.10
N TYR A 105 -9.29 16.55 -15.09
CA TYR A 105 -8.72 15.79 -13.98
C TYR A 105 -9.37 14.41 -13.89
N GLY A 106 -8.59 13.41 -13.52
CA GLY A 106 -9.11 12.08 -13.22
C GLY A 106 -10.09 12.11 -12.06
N ALA A 107 -11.10 11.27 -12.10
CA ALA A 107 -12.21 11.29 -11.16
C ALA A 107 -11.81 11.02 -9.69
N ARG A 108 -10.60 10.51 -9.44
CA ARG A 108 -10.08 10.18 -8.11
C ARG A 108 -8.90 11.02 -7.69
N GLU A 109 -8.52 11.97 -8.50
CA GLU A 109 -7.39 12.87 -8.22
C GLU A 109 -7.86 14.15 -7.58
N LEU A 110 -7.15 14.60 -6.55
CA LEU A 110 -7.41 15.82 -5.82
C LEU A 110 -6.29 16.83 -6.06
N THR A 111 -6.67 18.05 -6.40
CA THR A 111 -5.76 19.20 -6.47
C THR A 111 -5.56 19.87 -5.11
N TRP A 112 -6.16 19.35 -4.07
CA TRP A 112 -6.28 20.00 -2.77
C TRP A 112 -5.61 19.18 -1.69
N SER A 113 -4.82 19.81 -0.88
CA SER A 113 -4.29 19.22 0.36
C SER A 113 -5.02 19.82 1.57
N ASN A 114 -4.93 19.12 2.69
CA ASN A 114 -5.42 19.56 4.01
C ASN A 114 -6.92 19.92 4.05
N SER A 115 -7.75 19.18 3.34
CA SER A 115 -9.21 19.34 3.39
C SER A 115 -9.95 18.00 3.37
N LYS A 116 -11.12 17.96 4.02
CA LYS A 116 -12.01 16.78 4.02
C LYS A 116 -12.76 16.64 2.71
N ARG A 117 -12.92 15.40 2.25
CA ARG A 117 -13.66 15.06 1.05
C ARG A 117 -14.58 13.87 1.28
N TYR A 118 -15.74 13.87 0.63
CA TYR A 118 -16.77 12.84 0.82
C TYR A 118 -16.91 11.87 -0.36
N LYS A 119 -16.41 12.22 -1.54
CA LYS A 119 -16.79 11.52 -2.79
C LYS A 119 -15.64 10.78 -3.44
N ASP A 120 -14.43 11.05 -3.01
CA ASP A 120 -13.23 10.74 -3.80
C ASP A 120 -12.62 9.38 -3.43
N ALA A 121 -12.99 8.81 -2.27
CA ALA A 121 -12.62 7.45 -1.90
C ALA A 121 -13.55 6.44 -2.55
N LEU A 122 -13.02 5.25 -2.89
CA LEU A 122 -13.79 4.14 -3.42
C LEU A 122 -13.81 2.96 -2.46
N PHE A 123 -14.97 2.33 -2.40
CA PHE A 123 -15.21 1.07 -1.71
C PHE A 123 -15.56 -0.01 -2.73
N ILE A 124 -15.07 -1.20 -2.49
CA ILE A 124 -15.29 -2.35 -3.35
C ILE A 124 -15.71 -3.52 -2.46
N GLU A 125 -16.85 -4.09 -2.76
CA GLU A 125 -17.35 -5.32 -2.16
C GLU A 125 -17.46 -6.40 -3.21
N ALA A 126 -17.06 -7.62 -2.86
CA ALA A 126 -17.08 -8.76 -3.76
C ALA A 126 -17.70 -9.99 -3.09
N SER A 127 -18.52 -10.74 -3.81
CA SER A 127 -19.15 -11.96 -3.29
C SER A 127 -18.19 -13.12 -3.09
N GLN A 128 -17.06 -13.10 -3.77
CA GLN A 128 -15.95 -14.04 -3.65
C GLN A 128 -14.63 -13.26 -3.77
N PRO A 129 -13.51 -13.74 -3.22
CA PRO A 129 -12.24 -13.03 -3.26
C PRO A 129 -11.80 -12.69 -4.67
N VAL A 130 -11.43 -11.43 -4.87
CA VAL A 130 -10.85 -10.88 -6.10
C VAL A 130 -9.55 -10.15 -5.79
N THR A 131 -8.67 -10.02 -6.77
CA THR A 131 -7.58 -9.05 -6.73
C THR A 131 -8.06 -7.75 -7.34
N VAL A 132 -7.61 -6.63 -6.79
CA VAL A 132 -7.92 -5.30 -7.28
C VAL A 132 -6.63 -4.55 -7.55
N THR A 133 -6.53 -3.97 -8.74
CA THR A 133 -5.42 -3.09 -9.12
C THR A 133 -5.98 -1.80 -9.66
N GLU A 134 -5.54 -0.68 -9.12
CA GLU A 134 -5.82 0.65 -9.64
C GLU A 134 -4.66 1.07 -10.55
N ARG A 135 -4.96 1.39 -11.78
CA ARG A 135 -3.98 1.79 -12.78
C ARG A 135 -4.21 3.23 -13.19
N VAL A 136 -3.24 4.08 -12.90
CA VAL A 136 -3.20 5.47 -13.33
C VAL A 136 -2.36 5.57 -14.60
N LYS A 137 -2.89 6.19 -15.64
CA LYS A 137 -2.20 6.36 -16.92
C LYS A 137 -2.25 7.82 -17.37
N HIS A 138 -1.12 8.34 -17.71
CA HIS A 138 -0.94 9.56 -18.48
C HIS A 138 -0.15 9.23 -19.74
N GLN A 139 -0.12 10.15 -20.71
CA GLN A 139 0.52 9.93 -22.01
C GLN A 139 1.96 9.34 -21.91
N PHE A 140 2.73 9.73 -20.93
CA PHE A 140 4.13 9.35 -20.74
C PHE A 140 4.40 8.66 -19.40
N ASN A 141 3.46 8.69 -18.47
CA ASN A 141 3.65 8.23 -17.11
C ASN A 141 2.52 7.29 -16.72
N GLN A 142 2.82 6.28 -15.95
CA GLN A 142 1.79 5.40 -15.41
C GLN A 142 2.24 4.86 -14.04
N ASP A 143 1.25 4.53 -13.23
CA ASP A 143 1.46 3.86 -11.96
C ASP A 143 0.43 2.76 -11.75
N ILE A 144 0.79 1.78 -10.94
CA ILE A 144 -0.04 0.62 -10.63
C ILE A 144 -0.07 0.46 -9.12
N ILE A 145 -1.24 0.66 -8.53
CA ILE A 145 -1.48 0.53 -7.10
C ILE A 145 -2.23 -0.78 -6.86
N THR A 146 -1.67 -1.64 -6.04
CA THR A 146 -2.33 -2.90 -5.69
C THR A 146 -3.21 -2.73 -4.46
N GLY A 147 -4.50 -2.97 -4.59
CA GLY A 147 -5.43 -3.01 -3.47
C GLY A 147 -5.04 -4.10 -2.47
N LYS A 148 -4.88 -3.72 -1.20
CA LYS A 148 -4.43 -4.63 -0.13
C LYS A 148 -5.59 -5.35 0.56
N GLY A 149 -6.85 -5.05 0.18
CA GLY A 149 -8.02 -5.60 0.85
C GLY A 149 -8.09 -5.22 2.32
N THR A 150 -8.60 -6.12 3.16
CA THR A 150 -8.63 -5.93 4.61
C THR A 150 -7.25 -5.83 5.24
N ASN A 151 -6.20 -6.35 4.60
CA ASN A 151 -4.82 -6.19 5.05
C ASN A 151 -4.27 -4.76 4.85
N GLY A 152 -4.97 -3.90 4.10
CA GLY A 152 -4.66 -2.47 3.97
C GLY A 152 -5.40 -1.58 4.96
N ILE A 153 -6.12 -2.17 5.94
CA ILE A 153 -6.96 -1.47 6.89
C ILE A 153 -6.40 -1.64 8.31
N GLY A 154 -6.22 -0.55 9.03
CA GLY A 154 -5.71 -0.58 10.40
C GLY A 154 -5.66 0.80 11.05
N THR A 155 -4.87 0.96 12.11
CA THR A 155 -4.84 2.19 12.92
C THR A 155 -3.44 2.78 13.11
N ASP A 156 -2.38 2.07 12.71
CA ASP A 156 -0.98 2.52 12.85
C ASP A 156 -0.19 2.17 11.59
N PHE A 157 0.35 3.19 10.93
CA PHE A 157 1.08 3.05 9.68
C PHE A 157 2.35 3.88 9.71
N TYR A 158 3.40 3.40 9.04
CA TYR A 158 4.48 4.24 8.55
C TYR A 158 4.43 4.28 7.03
N VAL A 159 4.59 5.47 6.47
CA VAL A 159 4.50 5.70 5.04
C VAL A 159 5.83 6.15 4.47
N ALA A 160 5.98 5.96 3.17
CA ALA A 160 7.15 6.36 2.41
C ALA A 160 6.75 7.01 1.09
N SER A 161 7.67 7.78 0.57
CA SER A 161 7.73 8.17 -0.83
C SER A 161 9.17 8.02 -1.31
N GLN A 162 9.37 7.92 -2.60
CA GLN A 162 10.72 7.90 -3.18
C GLN A 162 11.52 9.10 -2.68
N THR A 163 12.76 8.88 -2.28
CA THR A 163 13.68 9.94 -1.83
C THR A 163 14.32 10.66 -3.02
N LEU A 164 13.50 11.13 -3.93
CA LEU A 164 13.93 11.69 -5.20
C LEU A 164 13.54 13.17 -5.30
N ILE A 165 14.27 13.88 -6.16
CA ILE A 165 14.08 15.30 -6.40
C ILE A 165 12.71 15.53 -7.02
N LEU A 166 11.93 16.47 -6.47
CA LEU A 166 10.71 16.94 -7.10
C LEU A 166 11.02 17.56 -8.46
N SER A 167 10.26 17.21 -9.46
CA SER A 167 10.41 17.77 -10.79
C SER A 167 9.81 19.17 -10.85
N THR A 168 10.62 20.18 -10.98
CA THR A 168 10.19 21.45 -11.58
C THR A 168 10.20 21.28 -13.09
N VAL A 169 9.04 21.13 -13.72
CA VAL A 169 8.94 21.17 -15.17
C VAL A 169 8.99 22.63 -15.59
N THR A 170 10.18 23.09 -16.01
CA THR A 170 10.34 24.36 -16.72
C THR A 170 10.11 24.10 -18.21
N GLY A 171 8.97 24.41 -18.74
CA GLY A 171 8.63 24.28 -20.15
C GLY A 171 7.23 24.76 -20.45
N SER A 172 6.77 24.73 -21.71
CA SER A 172 5.47 25.24 -22.21
C SER A 172 4.21 24.66 -21.54
N TYR A 173 4.38 23.76 -20.60
CA TYR A 173 3.35 23.26 -19.71
C TYR A 173 3.48 24.02 -18.39
N THR A 174 2.48 24.77 -18.04
CA THR A 174 2.35 25.53 -16.80
C THR A 174 2.80 24.71 -15.60
N SER A 175 3.65 25.30 -14.77
CA SER A 175 4.32 24.80 -13.57
C SER A 175 3.54 23.76 -12.75
N TYR A 176 3.68 22.49 -13.04
CA TYR A 176 3.20 21.42 -12.18
C TYR A 176 4.37 20.89 -11.35
N TYR A 177 4.21 20.98 -10.06
CA TYR A 177 5.20 20.45 -9.11
C TYR A 177 4.75 19.07 -8.71
N GLY A 178 5.64 18.09 -8.84
CA GLY A 178 5.47 16.81 -8.16
C GLY A 178 5.31 17.04 -6.66
N LYS A 179 4.49 16.24 -6.00
CA LYS A 179 4.32 16.27 -4.54
C LYS A 179 4.47 14.89 -3.96
N HIS A 180 5.11 14.83 -2.82
CA HIS A 180 4.98 13.71 -1.90
C HIS A 180 3.68 13.88 -1.12
N TYR A 181 2.86 12.85 -1.04
CA TYR A 181 1.57 12.95 -0.38
C TYR A 181 1.16 11.66 0.34
N VAL A 182 0.33 11.83 1.34
CA VAL A 182 -0.39 10.76 2.03
C VAL A 182 -1.88 11.00 1.92
N SER A 183 -2.62 9.98 1.56
CA SER A 183 -4.06 9.99 1.41
C SER A 183 -4.71 8.96 2.30
N ILE A 184 -5.83 9.31 2.91
CA ILE A 184 -6.49 8.52 3.95
C ILE A 184 -7.99 8.50 3.68
N VAL A 185 -8.64 7.37 3.97
CA VAL A 185 -10.10 7.25 4.08
C VAL A 185 -10.47 6.60 5.40
N ALA A 186 -11.47 7.15 6.10
CA ALA A 186 -11.99 6.59 7.34
C ALA A 186 -13.10 5.55 7.05
N LEU A 187 -13.11 4.46 7.82
CA LEU A 187 -14.11 3.40 7.70
C LEU A 187 -15.24 3.53 8.73
N GLU A 188 -15.09 4.40 9.71
CA GLU A 188 -16.06 4.64 10.77
C GLU A 188 -16.19 6.13 11.08
N ASP A 189 -17.35 6.54 11.63
CA ASP A 189 -17.60 7.90 12.05
C ASP A 189 -16.70 8.34 13.21
N SER A 190 -16.41 9.64 13.28
CA SER A 190 -15.63 10.27 14.35
C SER A 190 -14.26 9.59 14.55
N THR A 191 -13.59 9.26 13.46
CA THR A 191 -12.23 8.73 13.44
C THR A 191 -11.23 9.87 13.60
N GLU A 192 -10.55 9.92 14.74
CA GLU A 192 -9.44 10.86 14.97
C GLU A 192 -8.19 10.35 14.25
N VAL A 193 -7.55 11.23 13.50
CA VAL A 193 -6.33 10.90 12.73
C VAL A 193 -5.23 11.89 13.07
N LEU A 194 -4.02 11.39 13.27
CA LEU A 194 -2.79 12.17 13.41
C LEU A 194 -1.77 11.68 12.37
N ILE A 195 -1.30 12.59 11.54
CA ILE A 195 -0.15 12.37 10.65
C ILE A 195 1.03 13.14 11.24
N LYS A 196 2.16 12.48 11.48
CA LYS A 196 3.37 13.09 11.99
C LYS A 196 4.54 12.82 11.04
N ALA A 197 5.09 13.89 10.49
CA ALA A 197 6.26 13.82 9.63
C ALA A 197 7.48 13.29 10.40
N ARG A 198 8.43 12.70 9.70
CA ARG A 198 9.75 12.39 10.23
C ARG A 198 10.42 13.66 10.76
N PRO A 199 11.21 13.60 11.85
CA PRO A 199 11.93 14.76 12.36
C PRO A 199 12.74 15.49 11.26
N GLY A 200 12.53 16.80 11.16
CA GLY A 200 13.16 17.67 10.18
C GLY A 200 12.35 17.92 8.91
N ASN A 201 11.24 17.20 8.70
CA ASN A 201 10.35 17.39 7.57
C ASN A 201 9.04 18.06 8.01
N VAL A 202 8.40 18.80 7.09
CA VAL A 202 7.13 19.48 7.33
C VAL A 202 6.17 19.28 6.17
N PHE A 203 4.88 19.42 6.45
CA PHE A 203 3.83 19.48 5.41
C PHE A 203 3.74 20.87 4.78
N ASP A 204 3.05 21.01 3.68
CA ASP A 204 2.83 22.28 2.95
C ASP A 204 2.29 23.42 3.83
N ASN A 205 1.63 23.11 4.93
CA ASN A 205 1.17 24.11 5.91
C ASN A 205 2.26 24.55 6.90
N GLY A 206 3.50 24.10 6.74
CA GLY A 206 4.65 24.41 7.60
C GLY A 206 4.66 23.68 8.94
N SER A 207 3.74 22.74 9.20
CA SER A 207 3.68 21.94 10.42
C SER A 207 4.36 20.59 10.24
N ASP A 208 4.99 20.06 11.30
CA ASP A 208 5.49 18.69 11.38
C ASP A 208 4.39 17.66 11.62
N SER A 209 3.16 18.12 11.89
CA SER A 209 2.04 17.25 12.19
C SER A 209 0.71 17.86 11.74
N VAL A 210 -0.23 16.99 11.35
CA VAL A 210 -1.60 17.34 10.96
C VAL A 210 -2.56 16.43 11.71
N ALA A 211 -3.52 17.02 12.42
CA ALA A 211 -4.57 16.28 13.14
C ALA A 211 -5.95 16.71 12.67
N PHE A 212 -6.84 15.75 12.50
CA PHE A 212 -8.22 15.99 12.04
C PHE A 212 -9.13 14.82 12.44
N ILE A 213 -10.44 15.02 12.26
CA ILE A 213 -11.47 13.99 12.49
C ILE A 213 -12.19 13.73 11.18
N LEU A 214 -12.39 12.47 10.83
CA LEU A 214 -13.15 12.02 9.67
C LEU A 214 -14.34 11.18 10.11
N ASP A 215 -15.44 11.31 9.37
CA ASP A 215 -16.56 10.35 9.44
C ASP A 215 -16.40 9.27 8.38
N GLN A 216 -17.20 8.23 8.48
CA GLN A 216 -17.15 7.10 7.56
C GLN A 216 -17.22 7.56 6.09
N GLY A 217 -16.27 7.09 5.29
CA GLY A 217 -16.16 7.42 3.88
C GLY A 217 -15.58 8.80 3.57
N GLN A 218 -15.32 9.64 4.57
CA GLN A 218 -14.56 10.86 4.37
C GLN A 218 -13.09 10.55 4.14
N SER A 219 -12.48 11.32 3.26
CA SER A 219 -11.05 11.23 2.95
C SER A 219 -10.31 12.53 3.24
N TRP A 220 -8.99 12.41 3.38
CA TRP A 220 -8.08 13.53 3.60
C TRP A 220 -6.79 13.30 2.82
N VAL A 221 -6.22 14.35 2.24
CA VAL A 221 -4.90 14.32 1.60
C VAL A 221 -4.02 15.39 2.22
N SER A 222 -2.80 15.01 2.59
CA SER A 222 -1.75 15.94 3.00
C SER A 222 -0.54 15.81 2.08
N THR A 223 0.00 16.94 1.65
CA THR A 223 1.21 17.03 0.83
C THR A 223 2.38 17.55 1.67
N MET A 224 3.58 17.08 1.34
CA MET A 224 4.81 17.57 1.96
C MET A 224 5.25 18.89 1.35
N ALA A 225 5.95 19.72 2.14
CA ALA A 225 6.60 20.91 1.64
C ALA A 225 7.74 20.54 0.68
N ASP A 226 7.81 21.23 -0.42
CA ASP A 226 8.82 21.15 -1.48
C ASP A 226 9.65 19.83 -1.55
N ASP A 227 10.89 19.83 -1.04
CA ASP A 227 11.78 18.68 -1.11
C ASP A 227 11.67 17.70 0.09
N ASP A 228 10.74 17.95 1.00
CA ASP A 228 10.51 17.07 2.15
C ASP A 228 9.82 15.76 1.71
N VAL A 229 10.27 14.63 2.26
CA VAL A 229 9.83 13.30 1.88
C VAL A 229 9.02 12.60 2.97
N LEU A 230 8.14 11.69 2.56
CA LEU A 230 7.31 10.93 3.50
C LEU A 230 8.05 9.82 4.24
N LEU A 231 9.25 9.42 3.81
CA LEU A 231 9.95 8.27 4.39
C LEU A 231 10.08 8.37 5.91
N GLY A 232 9.36 7.49 6.63
CA GLY A 232 9.31 7.48 8.09
C GLY A 232 8.22 8.36 8.71
N THR A 233 7.34 8.96 7.90
CA THR A 233 6.12 9.64 8.38
C THR A 233 5.16 8.61 8.97
N ARG A 234 4.63 8.89 10.16
CA ARG A 234 3.68 8.00 10.86
C ARG A 234 2.26 8.53 10.76
N VAL A 235 1.32 7.63 10.50
CA VAL A 235 -0.13 7.88 10.50
C VAL A 235 -0.76 7.01 11.58
N THR A 236 -1.48 7.64 12.50
CA THR A 236 -2.23 6.93 13.55
C THR A 236 -3.67 7.37 13.57
N SER A 237 -4.57 6.47 13.95
CA SER A 237 -5.99 6.78 14.07
C SER A 237 -6.63 6.08 15.26
N SER A 238 -7.75 6.63 15.73
CA SER A 238 -8.54 6.02 16.81
C SER A 238 -9.41 4.85 16.35
N LYS A 239 -9.67 4.74 15.04
CA LYS A 239 -10.49 3.71 14.40
C LYS A 239 -9.90 3.35 13.03
N PRO A 240 -10.35 2.23 12.41
CA PRO A 240 -9.78 1.76 11.15
C PRO A 240 -9.82 2.77 10.02
N ILE A 241 -8.69 2.91 9.34
CA ILE A 241 -8.50 3.71 8.12
C ILE A 241 -7.80 2.89 7.05
N ALA A 242 -7.90 3.30 5.79
CA ALA A 242 -6.99 2.87 4.73
C ALA A 242 -6.08 4.03 4.31
N VAL A 243 -4.85 3.72 3.93
CA VAL A 243 -3.81 4.70 3.62
C VAL A 243 -3.16 4.39 2.27
N THR A 244 -3.01 5.41 1.44
CA THR A 244 -2.20 5.39 0.20
C THR A 244 -1.14 6.48 0.32
N ALA A 245 0.10 6.20 -0.06
CA ALA A 245 1.19 7.16 0.03
C ALA A 245 2.18 7.01 -1.12
N GLY A 246 2.91 8.08 -1.38
CA GLY A 246 3.94 8.12 -2.41
C GLY A 246 4.19 9.50 -2.97
N GLY A 247 4.60 9.55 -4.23
CA GLY A 247 4.80 10.79 -4.95
C GLY A 247 4.24 10.71 -6.36
N ASN A 248 3.66 11.79 -6.82
CA ASN A 248 2.96 11.83 -8.11
C ASN A 248 3.85 12.25 -9.30
N HIS A 249 4.99 12.85 -9.11
CA HIS A 249 5.88 13.22 -10.21
C HIS A 249 7.30 13.43 -9.70
N LEU A 250 8.00 12.36 -9.49
CA LEU A 250 9.32 12.33 -8.88
C LEU A 250 10.40 12.03 -9.92
N LYS A 251 11.58 12.60 -9.77
CA LYS A 251 12.74 12.35 -10.62
C LYS A 251 13.82 11.61 -9.86
N ASN A 252 14.50 10.73 -10.54
CA ASN A 252 15.68 10.07 -10.00
C ASN A 252 16.99 10.83 -10.27
N SER A 253 16.97 11.81 -11.18
CA SER A 253 18.07 12.74 -11.45
C SER A 253 17.58 14.00 -12.16
N SER A 254 18.39 15.06 -12.15
CA SER A 254 18.06 16.37 -12.75
C SER A 254 17.81 16.35 -14.26
N GLY A 255 18.17 15.28 -14.96
CA GLY A 255 18.01 15.16 -16.42
C GLY A 255 16.89 14.23 -16.88
N ASN A 256 16.20 13.53 -15.96
CA ASN A 256 15.21 12.53 -16.33
C ASN A 256 13.77 13.08 -16.23
N PRO A 257 12.83 12.61 -17.08
CA PRO A 257 11.42 12.87 -16.89
C PRO A 257 10.96 12.31 -15.53
N GLY A 258 9.97 12.97 -14.93
CA GLY A 258 9.37 12.51 -13.69
C GLY A 258 8.38 11.39 -13.93
N ASP A 259 8.17 10.56 -12.92
CA ASP A 259 7.17 9.51 -12.92
C ASP A 259 6.57 9.38 -11.51
N GLY A 260 5.52 8.57 -11.34
CA GLY A 260 4.92 8.29 -10.04
C GLY A 260 5.56 7.13 -9.30
N GLY A 261 5.28 7.10 -8.03
CA GLY A 261 5.60 5.98 -7.17
C GLY A 261 4.65 5.98 -5.99
N ILE A 262 3.51 5.31 -6.15
CA ILE A 262 2.40 5.34 -5.20
C ILE A 262 2.01 3.90 -4.88
N ASP A 263 1.73 3.61 -3.61
CA ASP A 263 1.12 2.32 -3.24
C ASP A 263 0.17 2.48 -2.06
N GLN A 264 -0.78 1.56 -1.95
CA GLN A 264 -1.57 1.40 -0.74
C GLN A 264 -0.70 0.78 0.34
N VAL A 265 -0.78 1.28 1.57
CA VAL A 265 0.10 0.90 2.67
C VAL A 265 -0.61 -0.09 3.61
N THR A 266 0.11 -1.14 4.00
CA THR A 266 -0.33 -2.11 5.01
C THR A 266 -0.05 -1.55 6.41
N PRO A 267 -0.95 -1.69 7.39
CA PRO A 267 -0.70 -1.26 8.77
C PRO A 267 0.37 -2.13 9.47
N VAL A 268 0.91 -1.60 10.57
CA VAL A 268 2.02 -2.22 11.32
C VAL A 268 1.71 -3.67 11.73
N GLU A 269 0.48 -3.97 12.12
CA GLU A 269 0.05 -5.30 12.58
C GLU A 269 0.12 -6.41 11.51
N HIS A 270 0.26 -6.04 10.24
CA HIS A 270 0.35 -6.98 9.12
C HIS A 270 1.75 -7.06 8.49
N LEU A 271 2.76 -6.55 9.17
CA LEU A 271 4.14 -6.62 8.73
C LEU A 271 4.84 -7.88 9.21
N GLY A 272 5.99 -8.17 8.63
CA GLY A 272 6.81 -9.33 9.00
C GLY A 272 8.29 -9.03 9.04
N LEU A 273 9.08 -10.09 9.20
CA LEU A 273 10.49 -10.02 9.52
C LEU A 273 11.39 -10.24 8.29
N LYS A 274 10.85 -10.81 7.22
CA LYS A 274 11.64 -11.25 6.06
C LYS A 274 10.98 -10.89 4.74
N HIS A 275 11.75 -10.24 3.88
CA HIS A 275 11.30 -9.75 2.58
C HIS A 275 12.30 -10.15 1.49
N VAL A 276 11.85 -10.19 0.25
CA VAL A 276 12.71 -10.41 -0.92
C VAL A 276 12.59 -9.22 -1.86
N VAL A 277 13.70 -8.56 -2.11
CA VAL A 277 13.83 -7.45 -3.05
C VAL A 277 14.48 -7.96 -4.33
N LEU A 278 13.92 -7.65 -5.49
CA LEU A 278 14.46 -8.09 -6.78
C LEU A 278 15.21 -6.95 -7.46
N ARG A 279 16.42 -7.25 -7.92
CA ARG A 279 17.17 -6.29 -8.76
C ARG A 279 16.45 -6.10 -10.10
N GLY A 280 16.05 -4.87 -10.41
CA GLY A 280 15.50 -4.49 -11.69
C GLY A 280 16.57 -4.34 -12.79
N ARG A 281 16.23 -3.66 -13.86
CA ARG A 281 17.12 -3.46 -15.01
C ARG A 281 17.90 -2.14 -14.98
N SER A 282 17.63 -1.28 -14.01
CA SER A 282 18.29 0.02 -13.93
C SER A 282 19.81 -0.11 -13.77
N THR A 283 20.57 0.66 -14.52
CA THR A 283 22.03 0.70 -14.43
C THR A 283 22.54 1.95 -13.74
N TYR A 284 21.79 3.05 -13.85
CA TYR A 284 22.09 4.31 -13.16
C TYR A 284 20.89 5.28 -13.28
N PRO A 285 20.44 5.88 -12.18
CA PRO A 285 20.75 5.47 -10.82
C PRO A 285 20.32 4.03 -10.55
N GLN A 286 20.87 3.44 -9.50
CA GLN A 286 20.60 2.05 -9.15
C GLN A 286 19.20 1.92 -8.53
N ASP A 287 18.53 0.79 -8.76
CA ASP A 287 17.37 0.42 -7.97
C ASP A 287 17.75 0.35 -6.49
N TYR A 288 16.83 0.71 -5.62
CA TYR A 288 17.02 0.68 -4.19
C TYR A 288 15.75 0.23 -3.48
N PHE A 289 15.84 -0.02 -2.21
CA PHE A 289 14.67 -0.10 -1.36
C PHE A 289 14.80 0.84 -0.17
N MET A 290 13.65 1.22 0.35
CA MET A 290 13.51 1.98 1.59
C MET A 290 13.06 1.03 2.69
N TYR A 291 13.54 1.25 3.91
CA TYR A 291 13.10 0.51 5.09
C TYR A 291 12.67 1.46 6.20
N ILE A 292 11.73 1.00 7.05
CA ILE A 292 11.29 1.71 8.24
C ILE A 292 11.15 0.69 9.37
N ALA A 293 11.85 0.93 10.49
CA ALA A 293 11.74 0.17 11.72
C ALA A 293 10.45 0.53 12.47
N THR A 294 9.70 -0.46 12.93
CA THR A 294 8.44 -0.23 13.66
C THR A 294 8.58 -0.33 15.16
N GLU A 295 9.71 -0.86 15.64
CA GLU A 295 10.02 -1.01 17.06
C GLU A 295 11.46 -0.56 17.37
N ASP A 296 11.72 -0.30 18.65
CA ASP A 296 13.07 0.00 19.13
C ASP A 296 13.99 -1.24 19.08
N ASN A 297 15.29 -1.01 19.01
CA ASN A 297 16.32 -2.04 18.90
C ASN A 297 16.20 -2.91 17.63
N THR A 298 15.59 -2.38 16.57
CA THR A 298 15.49 -3.05 15.29
C THR A 298 16.86 -3.19 14.64
N ASN A 299 17.18 -4.42 14.21
CA ASN A 299 18.36 -4.74 13.41
C ASN A 299 17.90 -5.23 12.05
N ILE A 300 18.51 -4.75 10.98
CA ILE A 300 18.19 -5.13 9.60
C ILE A 300 19.45 -5.61 8.89
N THR A 301 19.35 -6.72 8.18
CA THR A 301 20.42 -7.24 7.32
C THR A 301 19.91 -7.44 5.88
N VAL A 302 20.84 -7.36 4.93
CA VAL A 302 20.61 -7.71 3.51
C VAL A 302 21.63 -8.75 3.10
N ASP A 303 21.19 -9.96 2.74
CA ASP A 303 22.05 -11.12 2.49
C ASP A 303 23.08 -11.33 3.63
N GLY A 304 22.66 -11.11 4.88
CA GLY A 304 23.51 -11.23 6.09
C GLY A 304 24.42 -10.01 6.37
N VAL A 305 24.42 -8.97 5.51
CA VAL A 305 25.19 -7.75 5.75
C VAL A 305 24.33 -6.75 6.52
N SER A 306 24.86 -6.20 7.64
CA SER A 306 24.11 -5.24 8.47
C SER A 306 23.86 -3.93 7.74
N VAL A 307 22.61 -3.46 7.79
CA VAL A 307 22.13 -2.20 7.20
C VAL A 307 21.66 -1.24 8.28
N LEU A 308 21.03 -1.77 9.33
CA LEU A 308 20.62 -1.03 10.51
C LEU A 308 20.98 -1.84 11.75
N THR A 309 21.51 -1.18 12.79
CA THR A 309 21.82 -1.81 14.07
C THR A 309 21.23 -0.95 15.19
N ASN A 310 20.49 -1.57 16.10
CA ASN A 310 19.82 -0.92 17.24
C ASN A 310 19.01 0.32 16.83
N GLY A 311 18.30 0.21 15.69
CA GLY A 311 17.43 1.28 15.20
C GLY A 311 16.29 1.55 16.18
N SER A 312 15.97 2.82 16.39
CA SER A 312 14.79 3.23 17.15
C SER A 312 13.51 3.09 16.32
N LYS A 313 12.37 3.03 16.98
CA LYS A 313 11.05 3.09 16.34
C LYS A 313 10.94 4.31 15.42
N GLY A 314 10.58 4.07 14.15
CA GLY A 314 10.54 5.09 13.09
C GLY A 314 11.89 5.35 12.40
N ALA A 315 12.99 4.69 12.83
CA ALA A 315 14.26 4.77 12.11
C ALA A 315 14.07 4.26 10.68
N SER A 316 14.52 5.04 9.71
CA SER A 316 14.30 4.77 8.30
C SER A 316 15.52 5.12 7.46
N GLY A 317 15.66 4.46 6.32
CA GLY A 317 16.76 4.68 5.41
C GLY A 317 16.56 4.02 4.06
N THR A 318 17.59 4.11 3.23
CA THR A 318 17.62 3.52 1.89
C THR A 318 18.81 2.58 1.76
N TYR A 319 18.65 1.54 0.96
CA TYR A 319 19.72 0.64 0.57
C TYR A 319 19.76 0.50 -0.96
N SER A 320 20.84 0.97 -1.58
CA SER A 320 21.03 0.85 -3.03
C SER A 320 21.43 -0.57 -3.41
N LEU A 321 20.72 -1.17 -4.36
CA LEU A 321 21.07 -2.48 -4.89
C LEU A 321 22.33 -2.37 -5.78
N PRO A 322 23.32 -3.29 -5.67
CA PRO A 322 24.55 -3.20 -6.45
C PRO A 322 24.28 -3.11 -7.96
N GLY A 323 24.81 -2.06 -8.63
CA GLY A 323 24.52 -1.75 -10.04
C GLY A 323 25.09 -2.75 -11.04
N ASN A 324 26.07 -3.55 -10.63
CA ASN A 324 26.68 -4.62 -11.43
C ASN A 324 26.00 -5.98 -11.27
N ALA A 325 24.96 -6.07 -10.43
CA ALA A 325 24.23 -7.31 -10.27
C ALA A 325 23.30 -7.55 -11.48
N ASN A 326 23.14 -8.82 -11.86
CA ASN A 326 22.22 -9.19 -12.93
C ASN A 326 20.78 -8.82 -12.56
N PRO A 327 19.98 -8.34 -13.53
CA PRO A 327 18.53 -8.18 -13.34
C PRO A 327 17.88 -9.49 -12.87
N GLY A 328 16.93 -9.38 -11.94
CA GLY A 328 16.26 -10.53 -11.33
C GLY A 328 17.01 -11.16 -10.17
N LYS A 329 18.24 -10.71 -9.83
CA LYS A 329 18.92 -11.20 -8.62
C LYS A 329 18.08 -10.85 -7.39
N PRO A 330 17.71 -11.86 -6.56
CA PRO A 330 17.04 -11.62 -5.29
C PRO A 330 18.04 -11.15 -4.22
N TYR A 331 17.56 -10.31 -3.32
CA TYR A 331 18.21 -9.89 -2.08
C TYR A 331 17.25 -10.18 -0.93
N VAL A 332 17.73 -10.89 0.08
CA VAL A 332 16.94 -11.22 1.26
C VAL A 332 17.16 -10.14 2.32
N VAL A 333 16.09 -9.48 2.71
CA VAL A 333 16.07 -8.50 3.80
C VAL A 333 15.48 -9.17 5.02
N GLU A 334 16.23 -9.24 6.12
CA GLU A 334 15.83 -9.85 7.38
C GLU A 334 15.95 -8.88 8.54
N SER A 335 15.02 -8.95 9.47
CA SER A 335 15.01 -8.13 10.68
C SER A 335 14.60 -8.95 11.91
N ASN A 336 14.93 -8.46 13.11
CA ASN A 336 14.47 -9.05 14.37
C ASN A 336 13.10 -8.53 14.82
N GLU A 337 12.65 -7.40 14.27
CA GLU A 337 11.35 -6.79 14.53
C GLU A 337 10.64 -6.51 13.19
N PRO A 338 9.29 -6.42 13.16
CA PRO A 338 8.56 -6.12 11.93
C PRO A 338 9.02 -4.80 11.29
N ILE A 339 9.18 -4.80 9.96
CA ILE A 339 9.64 -3.63 9.21
C ILE A 339 8.81 -3.40 7.95
N TYR A 340 8.78 -2.16 7.51
CA TYR A 340 8.40 -1.84 6.13
C TYR A 340 9.59 -2.00 5.19
N VAL A 341 9.32 -2.53 4.01
CA VAL A 341 10.25 -2.53 2.88
C VAL A 341 9.50 -2.03 1.65
N PHE A 342 9.97 -0.92 1.07
CA PHE A 342 9.43 -0.36 -0.17
C PHE A 342 10.49 -0.48 -1.25
N GLN A 343 10.23 -1.27 -2.26
CA GLN A 343 11.13 -1.35 -3.42
C GLN A 343 10.88 -0.17 -4.36
N VAL A 344 11.95 0.46 -4.82
CA VAL A 344 11.93 1.54 -5.81
C VAL A 344 12.68 1.10 -7.06
N THR A 345 12.01 1.16 -8.20
CA THR A 345 12.63 0.99 -9.51
C THR A 345 12.96 2.37 -10.09
N THR A 346 14.12 2.51 -10.71
CA THR A 346 14.62 3.81 -11.18
C THR A 346 14.72 3.90 -12.71
N GLY A 347 14.20 2.89 -13.42
CA GLY A 347 14.12 2.86 -14.88
C GLY A 347 15.39 2.42 -15.61
N VAL A 348 15.40 2.50 -16.93
CA VAL A 348 16.48 1.99 -17.81
C VAL A 348 17.31 3.16 -18.38
N ALA A 349 18.62 3.00 -18.43
CA ALA A 349 19.58 4.05 -18.76
C ALA A 349 19.45 4.68 -20.17
N ASN A 350 18.79 4.04 -21.13
CA ASN A 350 18.71 4.49 -22.52
C ASN A 350 17.28 4.54 -23.08
N GLY A 351 16.27 4.60 -22.24
CA GLY A 351 14.87 4.69 -22.61
C GLY A 351 14.14 5.72 -21.75
N SER A 352 12.83 5.83 -21.92
CA SER A 352 12.02 6.58 -20.96
C SER A 352 12.13 5.86 -19.62
N PRO A 353 12.71 6.49 -18.60
CA PRO A 353 12.84 5.85 -17.29
C PRO A 353 11.47 5.70 -16.68
N GLU A 354 11.01 4.48 -16.56
CA GLU A 354 9.84 4.15 -15.79
C GLU A 354 10.25 3.97 -14.35
N GLN A 355 9.73 4.78 -13.46
CA GLN A 355 9.95 4.70 -12.03
C GLN A 355 8.73 4.07 -11.40
N GLY A 356 8.89 3.50 -10.24
CA GLY A 356 7.79 2.94 -9.49
C GLY A 356 8.20 2.66 -8.05
N MET A 357 7.22 2.60 -7.17
CA MET A 357 7.39 2.22 -5.78
C MET A 357 6.33 1.20 -5.41
N ALA A 358 6.73 0.15 -4.70
CA ALA A 358 5.80 -0.81 -4.14
C ALA A 358 6.21 -1.22 -2.73
N GLN A 359 5.26 -1.24 -1.81
CA GLN A 359 5.45 -1.91 -0.52
C GLN A 359 5.51 -3.41 -0.74
N LEU A 360 6.60 -4.04 -0.35
CA LEU A 360 6.76 -5.48 -0.47
C LEU A 360 6.09 -6.20 0.71
N PRO A 361 5.31 -7.26 0.45
CA PRO A 361 4.83 -8.13 1.51
C PRO A 361 6.00 -8.93 2.10
N HIS A 362 5.88 -9.34 3.36
CA HIS A 362 6.80 -10.32 3.91
C HIS A 362 6.54 -11.71 3.32
N ILE A 363 7.55 -12.58 3.34
CA ILE A 363 7.49 -13.88 2.63
C ILE A 363 6.36 -14.79 3.09
N ASP A 364 5.94 -14.70 4.36
CA ASP A 364 4.85 -15.51 4.89
C ASP A 364 3.46 -15.03 4.42
N CYS A 365 3.37 -13.83 3.82
CA CYS A 365 2.14 -13.27 3.22
C CYS A 365 2.07 -13.43 1.70
N THR A 366 3.05 -14.03 1.06
CA THR A 366 3.09 -14.12 -0.42
C THR A 366 2.09 -15.12 -1.01
N GLY A 367 1.38 -15.86 -0.17
CA GLY A 367 0.24 -16.69 -0.58
C GLY A 367 0.57 -17.90 -1.48
N SER A 368 1.84 -18.16 -1.71
CA SER A 368 2.30 -19.34 -2.46
C SER A 368 2.45 -20.51 -1.50
N THR A 369 1.37 -21.23 -1.25
CA THR A 369 1.49 -22.60 -0.73
C THR A 369 1.71 -23.51 -1.94
N PHE A 370 2.92 -23.98 -2.11
CA PHE A 370 3.23 -25.12 -2.96
C PHE A 370 2.82 -26.42 -2.24
#